data_ebd7c4ec9ddf94008d60532c6ab1828b
#
_entry.id   ebd7c4ec9ddf94008d60532c6ab1828b
#
_cell.length_a   1.000
_cell.length_b   1.000
_cell.length_c   1.000
_cell.angle_alpha   90.00
_cell.angle_beta   90.00
_cell.angle_gamma   90.00
#
_symmetry.space_group_name_H-M   'P 1'
#
loop_
_entity.id
_entity.type
_entity.pdbx_description
1 polymer ?
#
loop_
_entity_poly.entity_id
_entity_poly.type
_entity_poly.pdbx_seq_one_letter_code
_entity_poly.pdbx_strand_id
1 'polypeptide(L)'
;MNQDRLKKMNSILKEIVGKCLIEETLEIQSEFWLITVNDVELASDMSYLDIFVSSLKNSDKLCKTLASYAQTIKEAINKDITLRKTPIVRFRYRNEMEFSTHLIAKINSLDIE
;
A
#
# COMPACT_ATOMS: atom_id res chain seq x y z
N MET A 1 10.67 16.91 -6.63
CA MET A 1 11.57 16.11 -5.79
C MET A 1 12.43 15.22 -6.69
N ASN A 2 13.71 15.09 -6.37
CA ASN A 2 14.65 14.21 -7.07
C ASN A 2 14.18 12.75 -6.93
N GLN A 3 14.33 11.95 -8.00
CA GLN A 3 13.88 10.56 -8.01
C GLN A 3 14.54 9.69 -6.95
N ASP A 4 15.82 9.91 -6.67
CA ASP A 4 16.53 9.15 -5.63
C ASP A 4 15.99 9.46 -4.24
N ARG A 5 15.68 10.72 -3.97
CA ARG A 5 15.07 11.13 -2.72
C ARG A 5 13.66 10.57 -2.61
N LEU A 6 12.92 10.54 -3.72
CA LEU A 6 11.57 10.00 -3.77
C LEU A 6 11.58 8.51 -3.45
N LYS A 7 12.51 7.75 -4.02
CA LYS A 7 12.66 6.32 -3.72
C LYS A 7 12.97 6.07 -2.25
N LYS A 8 13.88 6.85 -1.68
CA LYS A 8 14.23 6.74 -0.26
C LYS A 8 13.03 7.08 0.61
N MET A 9 12.30 8.13 0.26
CA MET A 9 11.10 8.53 0.98
C MET A 9 10.03 7.44 0.90
N ASN A 10 9.81 6.87 -0.27
CA ASN A 10 8.85 5.78 -0.45
C ASN A 10 9.19 4.57 0.42
N SER A 11 10.47 4.22 0.52
CA SER A 11 10.92 3.11 1.38
C SER A 11 10.62 3.38 2.85
N ILE A 12 10.91 4.60 3.32
CA ILE A 12 10.64 5.00 4.70
C ILE A 12 9.14 4.99 4.97
N LEU A 13 8.36 5.56 4.06
CA LEU A 13 6.89 5.61 4.18
C LEU A 13 6.29 4.21 4.18
N LYS A 14 6.83 3.31 3.37
CA LYS A 14 6.36 1.92 3.32
C LYS A 14 6.53 1.23 4.68
N GLU A 15 7.66 1.44 5.35
CA GLU A 15 7.88 0.90 6.69
C GLU A 15 6.90 1.48 7.71
N ILE A 16 6.72 2.79 7.70
CA ILE A 16 5.81 3.47 8.64
C ILE A 16 4.37 3.01 8.43
N VAL A 17 3.92 3.01 7.17
CA VAL A 17 2.56 2.63 6.82
C VAL A 17 2.31 1.16 7.11
N GLY A 18 3.25 0.29 6.74
CA GLY A 18 3.13 -1.16 6.97
C GLY A 18 2.99 -1.48 8.45
N LYS A 19 3.85 -0.90 9.28
CA LYS A 19 3.80 -1.08 10.73
C LYS A 19 2.49 -0.56 11.32
N CYS A 20 2.09 0.64 10.91
CA CYS A 20 0.87 1.27 11.37
C CYS A 20 -0.36 0.43 11.04
N LEU A 21 -0.47 -0.05 9.80
CA LEU A 21 -1.60 -0.86 9.37
C LEU A 21 -1.66 -2.20 10.10
N ILE A 22 -0.52 -2.87 10.30
CA ILE A 22 -0.50 -4.12 11.04
C ILE A 22 -1.06 -3.92 12.45
N GLU A 23 -0.62 -2.86 13.14
CA GLU A 23 -1.05 -2.56 14.50
C GLU A 23 -2.52 -2.13 14.58
N GLU A 24 -2.96 -1.29 13.65
CA GLU A 24 -4.29 -0.67 13.70
C GLU A 24 -5.41 -1.55 13.12
N THR A 25 -5.07 -2.53 12.29
CA THR A 25 -6.08 -3.36 11.63
C THR A 25 -6.22 -4.75 12.24
N LEU A 26 -5.70 -4.98 13.45
CA LEU A 26 -5.78 -6.29 14.10
C LEU A 26 -7.23 -6.79 14.22
N GLU A 27 -8.16 -5.89 14.50
CA GLU A 27 -9.58 -6.23 14.68
C GLU A 27 -10.27 -6.69 13.39
N ILE A 28 -9.75 -6.30 12.23
CA ILE A 28 -10.35 -6.67 10.94
C ILE A 28 -9.54 -7.72 10.17
N GLN A 29 -8.45 -8.22 10.73
CA GLN A 29 -7.62 -9.23 10.06
C GLN A 29 -8.40 -10.51 9.76
N SER A 30 -9.30 -10.93 10.64
CA SER A 30 -10.11 -12.13 10.43
C SER A 30 -11.09 -11.98 9.27
N GLU A 31 -11.54 -10.76 8.99
CA GLU A 31 -12.45 -10.48 7.88
C GLU A 31 -11.73 -10.54 6.53
N PHE A 32 -10.50 -10.04 6.48
CA PHE A 32 -9.74 -9.90 5.22
C PHE A 32 -8.66 -10.95 5.02
N TRP A 33 -8.26 -11.64 6.05
CA TRP A 33 -7.16 -12.61 6.04
C TRP A 33 -5.89 -12.00 5.45
N LEU A 34 -4.97 -11.63 6.31
CA LEU A 34 -3.65 -11.12 5.92
C LEU A 34 -3.74 -9.88 5.01
N ILE A 35 -3.97 -8.74 5.62
CA ILE A 35 -3.86 -7.45 4.93
C ILE A 35 -2.37 -7.15 4.74
N THR A 36 -1.95 -6.92 3.50
CA THR A 36 -0.56 -6.67 3.15
C THR A 36 -0.40 -5.33 2.46
N VAL A 37 0.62 -4.56 2.87
CA VAL A 37 1.04 -3.36 2.15
C VAL A 37 2.12 -3.80 1.16
N ASN A 38 1.79 -3.78 -0.11
CA ASN A 38 2.70 -4.21 -1.17
C ASN A 38 3.66 -3.12 -1.60
N ASP A 39 3.20 -1.88 -1.62
CA ASP A 39 4.03 -0.75 -2.00
C ASP A 39 3.39 0.56 -1.55
N VAL A 40 4.19 1.62 -1.59
CA VAL A 40 3.76 2.98 -1.25
C VAL A 40 4.41 3.92 -2.24
N GLU A 41 3.63 4.81 -2.84
CA GLU A 41 4.14 5.79 -3.79
C GLU A 41 3.68 7.20 -3.42
N LEU A 42 4.64 8.06 -3.13
CA LEU A 42 4.39 9.48 -2.92
C LEU A 42 4.52 10.21 -4.26
N ALA A 43 3.52 11.01 -4.61
CA ALA A 43 3.59 11.86 -5.80
C ALA A 43 4.75 12.84 -5.68
N SER A 44 5.41 13.17 -6.80
CA SER A 44 6.58 14.06 -6.80
C SER A 44 6.28 15.45 -6.26
N ASP A 45 5.03 15.92 -6.38
CA ASP A 45 4.57 17.19 -5.83
C ASP A 45 4.00 17.05 -4.40
N MET A 46 4.06 15.85 -3.83
CA MET A 46 3.58 15.52 -2.49
C MET A 46 2.07 15.66 -2.30
N SER A 47 1.31 15.70 -3.39
CA SER A 47 -0.16 15.87 -3.34
C SER A 47 -0.87 14.60 -2.87
N TYR A 48 -0.38 13.44 -3.26
CA TYR A 48 -1.01 12.15 -2.97
C TYR A 48 0.01 11.13 -2.47
N LEU A 49 -0.45 10.29 -1.56
CA LEU A 49 0.29 9.11 -1.14
C LEU A 49 -0.58 7.90 -1.46
N ASP A 50 -0.17 7.13 -2.46
CA ASP A 50 -0.87 5.91 -2.86
C ASP A 50 -0.29 4.73 -2.09
N ILE A 51 -1.16 4.00 -1.40
CA ILE A 51 -0.80 2.81 -0.64
C ILE A 51 -1.42 1.61 -1.32
N PHE A 52 -0.56 0.74 -1.85
CA PHE A 52 -1.00 -0.46 -2.56
C PHE A 52 -1.13 -1.60 -1.56
N VAL A 53 -2.34 -2.10 -1.44
CA VAL A 53 -2.70 -3.11 -0.44
C VAL A 53 -3.35 -4.32 -1.11
N SER A 54 -3.29 -5.45 -0.42
CA SER A 54 -3.97 -6.66 -0.83
C SER A 54 -4.44 -7.44 0.38
N SER A 55 -5.37 -8.36 0.16
CA SER A 55 -5.85 -9.29 1.17
C SER A 55 -6.24 -10.59 0.50
N LEU A 56 -6.31 -11.67 1.28
CA LEU A 56 -6.69 -12.97 0.74
C LEU A 56 -8.21 -13.12 0.62
N LYS A 57 -8.97 -12.31 1.34
CA LYS A 57 -10.43 -12.39 1.39
C LYS A 57 -11.03 -10.99 1.33
N ASN A 58 -12.20 -10.87 0.72
CA ASN A 58 -12.97 -9.61 0.62
C ASN A 58 -12.16 -8.46 -0.01
N SER A 59 -11.35 -8.77 -1.03
CA SER A 59 -10.49 -7.80 -1.68
C SER A 59 -11.26 -6.60 -2.26
N ASP A 60 -12.50 -6.80 -2.66
CA ASP A 60 -13.37 -5.75 -3.20
C ASP A 60 -13.76 -4.69 -2.17
N LYS A 61 -13.72 -5.05 -0.88
CA LYS A 61 -14.09 -4.15 0.22
C LYS A 61 -12.87 -3.56 0.93
N LEU A 62 -11.68 -4.07 0.65
CA LEU A 62 -10.48 -3.72 1.41
C LEU A 62 -10.17 -2.23 1.38
N CYS A 63 -10.09 -1.63 0.20
CA CYS A 63 -9.71 -0.21 0.08
C CYS A 63 -10.74 0.70 0.76
N LYS A 64 -12.02 0.39 0.62
CA LYS A 64 -13.08 1.16 1.25
C LYS A 64 -13.00 1.09 2.78
N THR A 65 -12.75 -0.10 3.30
CA THR A 65 -12.61 -0.30 4.74
C THR A 65 -11.37 0.42 5.27
N LEU A 66 -10.23 0.32 4.55
CA LEU A 66 -9.00 0.96 4.96
C LEU A 66 -9.04 2.49 4.88
N ALA A 67 -9.95 3.05 4.09
CA ALA A 67 -10.07 4.51 3.97
C ALA A 67 -10.31 5.17 5.34
N SER A 68 -10.96 4.49 6.26
CA SER A 68 -11.20 5.00 7.61
C SER A 68 -9.92 5.12 8.44
N TYR A 69 -8.84 4.46 8.03
CA TYR A 69 -7.54 4.50 8.71
C TYR A 69 -6.60 5.57 8.14
N ALA A 70 -7.03 6.31 7.11
CA ALA A 70 -6.18 7.30 6.45
C ALA A 70 -5.65 8.36 7.42
N GLN A 71 -6.49 8.85 8.31
CA GLN A 71 -6.08 9.86 9.29
C GLN A 71 -5.04 9.30 10.27
N THR A 72 -5.24 8.08 10.73
CA THR A 72 -4.30 7.39 11.61
C THR A 72 -2.93 7.24 10.95
N ILE A 73 -2.93 6.91 9.65
CA ILE A 73 -1.69 6.80 8.88
C ILE A 73 -0.99 8.16 8.74
N LYS A 74 -1.75 9.22 8.47
CA LYS A 74 -1.19 10.57 8.41
C LYS A 74 -0.53 10.97 9.71
N GLU A 75 -1.17 10.66 10.83
CA GLU A 75 -0.62 10.93 12.16
C GLU A 75 0.66 10.15 12.42
N ALA A 76 0.69 8.87 12.03
CA ALA A 76 1.87 8.03 12.17
C ALA A 76 3.04 8.57 11.34
N ILE A 77 2.78 9.01 10.12
CA ILE A 77 3.80 9.59 9.25
C ILE A 77 4.34 10.90 9.85
N ASN A 78 3.45 11.78 10.29
CA ASN A 78 3.84 13.09 10.84
C ASN A 78 4.61 12.96 12.15
N LYS A 79 4.43 11.88 12.88
CA LYS A 79 5.15 11.61 14.11
C LYS A 79 6.63 11.33 13.85
N ASP A 80 6.93 10.62 12.77
CA ASP A 80 8.29 10.17 12.45
C ASP A 80 8.99 11.07 11.42
N ILE A 81 8.23 11.74 10.55
CA ILE A 81 8.78 12.56 9.46
C ILE A 81 8.02 13.88 9.37
N THR A 82 8.76 14.95 9.09
CA THR A 82 8.14 16.24 8.77
C THR A 82 8.09 16.41 7.27
N LEU A 83 6.87 16.48 6.72
CA LEU A 83 6.64 16.73 5.31
C LEU A 83 6.20 18.19 5.13
N ARG A 84 6.64 18.82 4.02
CA ARG A 84 6.23 20.19 3.68
C ARG A 84 4.73 20.30 3.51
N LYS A 85 4.11 19.25 3.04
CA LYS A 85 2.69 19.20 2.70
C LYS A 85 2.19 17.84 3.14
N THR A 86 1.02 17.80 3.77
CA THR A 86 0.38 16.54 4.13
C THR A 86 -0.33 15.98 2.89
N PRO A 87 0.13 14.85 2.35
CA PRO A 87 -0.49 14.27 1.16
C PRO A 87 -1.86 13.67 1.48
N ILE A 88 -2.70 13.57 0.46
CA ILE A 88 -3.96 12.85 0.55
C ILE A 88 -3.64 11.36 0.42
N VAL A 89 -4.04 10.58 1.43
CA VAL A 89 -3.80 9.14 1.44
C VAL A 89 -4.87 8.44 0.61
N ARG A 90 -4.44 7.61 -0.35
CA ARG A 90 -5.33 6.81 -1.18
C ARG A 90 -4.92 5.35 -1.07
N PHE A 91 -5.89 4.48 -0.87
CA PHE A 91 -5.65 3.03 -0.87
C PHE A 91 -6.02 2.47 -2.22
N ARG A 92 -5.09 1.68 -2.80
CA ARG A 92 -5.29 1.03 -4.08
C ARG A 92 -5.03 -0.46 -3.93
N TYR A 93 -5.85 -1.27 -4.56
CA TYR A 93 -5.69 -2.70 -4.51
C TYR A 93 -4.63 -3.14 -5.52
N ARG A 94 -3.67 -3.94 -5.05
CA ARG A 94 -2.69 -4.60 -5.92
C ARG A 94 -2.34 -5.93 -5.29
N ASN A 95 -2.66 -7.02 -5.96
CA ASN A 95 -2.31 -8.35 -5.52
C ASN A 95 -1.11 -8.84 -6.32
N GLU A 96 0.09 -8.71 -5.76
CA GLU A 96 1.33 -9.11 -6.44
C GLU A 96 1.40 -10.61 -6.68
N MET A 97 0.88 -11.40 -5.75
CA MET A 97 0.82 -12.86 -5.92
C MET A 97 -0.07 -13.23 -7.11
N GLU A 98 -1.24 -12.62 -7.21
CA GLU A 98 -2.16 -12.83 -8.33
C GLU A 98 -1.54 -12.36 -9.64
N PHE A 99 -0.89 -11.22 -9.64
CA PHE A 99 -0.19 -10.68 -10.79
C PHE A 99 0.93 -11.61 -11.24
N SER A 100 1.75 -12.11 -10.32
CA SER A 100 2.85 -13.02 -10.61
C SER A 100 2.32 -14.35 -11.16
N THR A 101 1.25 -14.90 -10.59
CA THR A 101 0.62 -16.13 -11.06
C THR A 101 0.08 -15.95 -12.47
N HIS A 102 -0.56 -14.82 -12.74
CA HIS A 102 -1.09 -14.51 -14.07
C HIS A 102 0.04 -14.39 -15.10
N LEU A 103 1.14 -13.77 -14.73
CA LEU A 103 2.32 -13.63 -15.59
C LEU A 103 2.93 -15.00 -15.92
N ILE A 104 3.09 -15.86 -14.92
CA ILE A 104 3.62 -17.22 -15.09
C ILE A 104 2.71 -18.03 -16.01
N ALA A 105 1.41 -17.98 -15.82
CA ALA A 105 0.44 -18.67 -16.68
C ALA A 105 0.55 -18.21 -18.12
N LYS A 106 0.74 -16.92 -18.33
CA LYS A 106 0.88 -16.33 -19.66
C LYS A 106 2.16 -16.81 -20.35
N ILE A 107 3.27 -16.88 -19.61
CA ILE A 107 4.55 -17.37 -20.13
C ILE A 107 4.44 -18.85 -20.50
N ASN A 108 3.81 -19.65 -19.64
CA ASN A 108 3.60 -21.08 -19.90
C ASN A 108 2.74 -21.30 -21.15
N SER A 109 1.74 -20.47 -21.39
CA SER A 109 0.93 -20.53 -22.59
C SER A 109 1.76 -20.26 -23.85
N LEU A 110 2.72 -19.35 -23.76
CA LEU A 110 3.62 -19.02 -24.88
C LEU A 110 4.59 -20.16 -25.15
N ASP A 111 5.06 -20.85 -24.12
CA ASP A 111 5.98 -21.96 -24.26
C ASP A 111 5.34 -23.20 -24.90
N ILE A 112 4.02 -23.35 -24.77
CA ILE A 112 3.29 -24.48 -25.32
C ILE A 112 3.05 -24.31 -26.82
N GLU A 113 3.05 -23.11 -27.31
CA GLU A 113 2.89 -22.79 -28.73
C GLU A 113 4.21 -22.91 -29.49
#